data_9710e43e89d50e6129e0f84644cc75c9
#
_entry.id   9710e43e89d50e6129e0f84644cc75c9
#
_cell.length_a   1.000
_cell.length_b   1.000
_cell.length_c   1.000
_cell.angle_alpha   90.00
_cell.angle_beta   90.00
_cell.angle_gamma   90.00
#
_symmetry.space_group_name_H-M   'P 1'
#
loop_
_entity.id
_entity.type
_entity.pdbx_description
1 polymer ?
#
loop_
_entity_poly.entity_id
_entity_poly.type
_entity_poly.pdbx_seq_one_letter_code
_entity_poly.pdbx_strand_id
1 'polypeptide(L)'
;MLFAAYAAFKSKITKMIRLNLPTFEIKLSGTKEHPRIFDILRRRYVALTPEEWVRQHFVHFLTGHKGYPAALMANEVGLMIGNKKLRADSVLYDRLLQPRMIIEYKAPTIEITQKVFDQIAAYNLLLHVDYLVMSNGLQHYCCRMNYENRRYEFLREIPDYSEINNPNQ
;
A
#
# COMPACT_ATOMS: atom_id res chain seq x y z
N MET A 1 -27.19 -0.09 -24.47
CA MET A 1 -26.83 -0.99 -23.37
C MET A 1 -25.47 -0.69 -22.72
N LEU A 2 -24.41 -0.36 -23.44
CA LEU A 2 -23.09 -0.03 -22.84
C LEU A 2 -23.11 1.19 -21.89
N PHE A 3 -23.85 2.26 -22.24
CA PHE A 3 -23.93 3.48 -21.42
C PHE A 3 -24.62 3.28 -20.07
N ALA A 4 -25.67 2.47 -20.01
CA ALA A 4 -26.37 2.15 -18.76
C ALA A 4 -25.52 1.27 -17.82
N ALA A 5 -24.76 0.34 -18.38
CA ALA A 5 -23.82 -0.50 -17.62
C ALA A 5 -22.67 0.34 -17.06
N TYR A 6 -22.14 1.29 -17.83
CA TYR A 6 -21.09 2.22 -17.38
C TYR A 6 -21.59 3.19 -16.29
N ALA A 7 -22.81 3.72 -16.41
CA ALA A 7 -23.42 4.58 -15.40
C ALA A 7 -23.69 3.83 -14.08
N ALA A 8 -24.18 2.59 -14.14
CA ALA A 8 -24.40 1.73 -12.97
C ALA A 8 -23.07 1.29 -12.32
N PHE A 9 -22.03 1.07 -13.11
CA PHE A 9 -20.67 0.80 -12.65
C PHE A 9 -20.07 2.01 -11.92
N LYS A 10 -20.21 3.20 -12.49
CA LYS A 10 -19.80 4.47 -11.88
C LYS A 10 -20.55 4.73 -10.57
N SER A 11 -21.83 4.37 -10.46
CA SER A 11 -22.65 4.50 -9.24
C SER A 11 -22.14 3.62 -8.08
N LYS A 12 -21.60 2.42 -8.34
CA LYS A 12 -21.01 1.58 -7.30
C LYS A 12 -19.71 2.20 -6.77
N ILE A 13 -18.92 2.83 -7.62
CA ILE A 13 -17.68 3.49 -7.26
C ILE A 13 -17.93 4.78 -6.50
N THR A 14 -19.00 5.51 -6.85
CA THR A 14 -19.45 6.71 -6.11
C THR A 14 -19.88 6.37 -4.67
N LYS A 15 -20.19 5.08 -4.40
CA LYS A 15 -20.45 4.56 -3.05
C LYS A 15 -19.17 4.12 -2.31
N MET A 16 -18.01 4.11 -2.97
CA MET A 16 -16.76 3.85 -2.28
C MET A 16 -16.39 5.05 -1.41
N ILE A 17 -15.90 4.76 -0.23
CA ILE A 17 -15.54 5.80 0.74
C ILE A 17 -14.46 6.69 0.11
N ARG A 18 -14.68 8.02 0.15
CA ARG A 18 -13.67 9.00 -0.23
C ARG A 18 -12.49 8.88 0.73
N LEU A 19 -11.30 8.68 0.20
CA LEU A 19 -10.09 8.51 0.98
C LEU A 19 -9.42 9.86 1.26
N ASN A 20 -8.61 9.91 2.31
CA ASN A 20 -7.74 11.04 2.66
C ASN A 20 -6.41 10.94 1.89
N LEU A 21 -6.51 10.79 0.57
CA LEU A 21 -5.41 10.64 -0.37
C LEU A 21 -5.70 11.44 -1.64
N PRO A 22 -4.67 11.92 -2.36
CA PRO A 22 -4.86 12.58 -3.64
C PRO A 22 -5.61 11.71 -4.64
N THR A 23 -6.39 12.36 -5.50
CA THR A 23 -7.06 11.68 -6.62
C THR A 23 -6.08 11.37 -7.73
N PHE A 24 -6.36 10.33 -8.50
CA PHE A 24 -5.59 9.94 -9.69
C PHE A 24 -6.54 9.46 -10.80
N GLU A 25 -6.02 9.27 -12.02
CA GLU A 25 -6.79 8.70 -13.12
C GLU A 25 -7.07 7.22 -12.88
N ILE A 26 -8.30 6.90 -12.49
CA ILE A 26 -8.71 5.54 -12.15
C ILE A 26 -9.12 4.80 -13.42
N LYS A 27 -8.44 3.69 -13.73
CA LYS A 27 -8.77 2.79 -14.83
C LYS A 27 -9.52 1.57 -14.30
N LEU A 28 -10.72 1.38 -14.78
CA LEU A 28 -11.64 0.32 -14.33
C LEU A 28 -12.04 -0.59 -15.48
N SER A 29 -12.36 -1.83 -15.15
CA SER A 29 -12.90 -2.84 -16.06
C SER A 29 -13.81 -3.82 -15.32
N GLY A 30 -14.29 -4.85 -16.01
CA GLY A 30 -15.16 -5.88 -15.43
C GLY A 30 -16.63 -5.49 -15.46
N THR A 31 -17.45 -6.12 -14.64
CA THR A 31 -18.88 -5.88 -14.51
C THR A 31 -19.21 -5.21 -13.17
N LYS A 32 -20.48 -4.84 -12.99
CA LYS A 32 -20.97 -4.27 -11.72
C LYS A 32 -20.80 -5.25 -10.55
N GLU A 33 -20.97 -6.53 -10.82
CA GLU A 33 -20.85 -7.65 -9.86
C GLU A 33 -19.38 -7.97 -9.56
N HIS A 34 -18.51 -7.89 -10.58
CA HIS A 34 -17.09 -8.21 -10.53
C HIS A 34 -16.24 -7.05 -11.06
N PRO A 35 -16.24 -5.89 -10.36
CA PRO A 35 -15.45 -4.73 -10.76
C PRO A 35 -13.95 -5.01 -10.59
N ARG A 36 -13.16 -4.44 -11.49
CA ARG A 36 -11.69 -4.55 -11.47
C ARG A 36 -11.06 -3.17 -11.62
N ILE A 37 -9.93 -2.98 -10.97
CA ILE A 37 -9.10 -1.77 -11.05
C ILE A 37 -7.73 -2.12 -11.65
N PHE A 38 -7.17 -1.20 -12.41
CA PHE A 38 -5.83 -1.38 -12.96
C PHE A 38 -4.77 -1.12 -11.89
N ASP A 39 -3.91 -2.12 -11.67
CA ASP A 39 -2.75 -2.01 -10.79
C ASP A 39 -1.51 -1.63 -11.61
N ILE A 40 -0.95 -0.45 -11.34
CA ILE A 40 0.19 0.09 -12.09
C ILE A 40 1.50 -0.69 -11.84
N LEU A 41 1.65 -1.32 -10.66
CA LEU A 41 2.84 -2.11 -10.34
C LEU A 41 2.77 -3.50 -10.97
N ARG A 42 1.62 -4.17 -10.89
CA ARG A 42 1.39 -5.49 -11.49
C ARG A 42 1.03 -5.42 -12.99
N ARG A 43 0.79 -4.21 -13.52
CA ARG A 43 0.40 -3.92 -14.92
C ARG A 43 -0.77 -4.76 -15.42
N ARG A 44 -1.76 -4.97 -14.58
CA ARG A 44 -2.97 -5.77 -14.89
C ARG A 44 -4.17 -5.30 -14.09
N TYR A 45 -5.36 -5.67 -14.57
CA TYR A 45 -6.59 -5.48 -13.82
C TYR A 45 -6.73 -6.53 -12.73
N VAL A 46 -7.02 -6.10 -11.50
CA VAL A 46 -7.25 -6.92 -10.32
C VAL A 46 -8.64 -6.69 -9.76
N ALA A 47 -9.15 -7.59 -8.93
CA ALA A 47 -10.46 -7.42 -8.30
C ALA A 47 -10.50 -6.15 -7.47
N LEU A 48 -11.54 -5.33 -7.66
CA LEU A 48 -11.72 -4.10 -6.90
C LEU A 48 -12.38 -4.42 -5.56
N THR A 49 -11.57 -4.65 -4.56
CA THR A 49 -11.98 -4.78 -3.15
C THR A 49 -11.79 -3.44 -2.41
N PRO A 50 -12.39 -3.25 -1.21
CA PRO A 50 -12.11 -2.08 -0.39
C PRO A 50 -10.62 -1.89 -0.04
N GLU A 51 -9.89 -2.95 0.20
CA GLU A 51 -8.44 -2.92 0.45
C GLU A 51 -7.66 -2.57 -0.81
N GLU A 52 -8.03 -3.16 -1.97
CA GLU A 52 -7.40 -2.83 -3.25
C GLU A 52 -7.65 -1.37 -3.66
N TRP A 53 -8.82 -0.82 -3.30
CA TRP A 53 -9.11 0.62 -3.46
C TRP A 53 -8.10 1.49 -2.70
N VAL A 54 -7.85 1.17 -1.44
CA VAL A 54 -6.84 1.85 -0.61
C VAL A 54 -5.45 1.68 -1.21
N ARG A 55 -5.08 0.44 -1.58
CA ARG A 55 -3.76 0.14 -2.16
C ARG A 55 -3.49 0.98 -3.40
N GLN A 56 -4.41 1.03 -4.35
CA GLN A 56 -4.19 1.77 -5.59
C GLN A 56 -4.05 3.28 -5.34
N HIS A 57 -4.87 3.87 -4.46
CA HIS A 57 -4.72 5.27 -4.08
C HIS A 57 -3.37 5.54 -3.40
N PHE A 58 -2.96 4.67 -2.50
CA PHE A 58 -1.71 4.84 -1.77
C PHE A 58 -0.48 4.68 -2.66
N VAL A 59 -0.48 3.68 -3.55
CA VAL A 59 0.60 3.50 -4.54
C VAL A 59 0.70 4.72 -5.47
N HIS A 60 -0.43 5.25 -5.96
CA HIS A 60 -0.44 6.47 -6.77
C HIS A 60 0.01 7.71 -5.98
N PHE A 61 -0.33 7.81 -4.70
CA PHE A 61 0.19 8.85 -3.82
C PHE A 61 1.72 8.77 -3.69
N LEU A 62 2.26 7.59 -3.41
CA LEU A 62 3.70 7.40 -3.29
C LEU A 62 4.43 7.73 -4.59
N THR A 63 3.95 7.21 -5.71
CA THR A 63 4.62 7.39 -7.01
C THR A 63 4.44 8.78 -7.61
N GLY A 64 3.28 9.39 -7.42
CA GLY A 64 2.94 10.69 -8.03
C GLY A 64 3.26 11.91 -7.15
N HIS A 65 3.28 11.76 -5.83
CA HIS A 65 3.45 12.89 -4.91
C HIS A 65 4.66 12.79 -3.99
N LYS A 66 5.13 11.56 -3.70
CA LYS A 66 6.25 11.30 -2.79
C LYS A 66 7.53 10.84 -3.52
N GLY A 67 7.51 10.79 -4.85
CA GLY A 67 8.67 10.50 -5.70
C GLY A 67 9.16 9.05 -5.68
N TYR A 68 8.36 8.11 -5.19
CA TYR A 68 8.74 6.70 -5.12
C TYR A 68 8.78 6.07 -6.52
N PRO A 69 9.90 5.43 -6.92
CA PRO A 69 9.98 4.78 -8.21
C PRO A 69 9.09 3.54 -8.28
N ALA A 70 8.11 3.52 -9.17
CA ALA A 70 7.25 2.35 -9.36
C ALA A 70 8.05 1.07 -9.69
N ALA A 71 9.20 1.20 -10.35
CA ALA A 71 10.08 0.08 -10.68
C ALA A 71 10.76 -0.57 -9.46
N LEU A 72 10.81 0.13 -8.32
CA LEU A 72 11.35 -0.37 -7.06
C LEU A 72 10.27 -0.77 -6.07
N MET A 73 9.02 -0.84 -6.50
CA MET A 73 7.89 -1.26 -5.67
C MET A 73 7.29 -2.56 -6.21
N ALA A 74 6.86 -3.43 -5.30
CA ALA A 74 6.14 -4.65 -5.65
C ALA A 74 4.94 -4.84 -4.74
N ASN A 75 3.81 -5.31 -5.33
CA ASN A 75 2.60 -5.68 -4.60
C ASN A 75 2.52 -7.20 -4.40
N GLU A 76 1.90 -7.63 -3.30
CA GLU A 76 1.61 -9.04 -3.01
C GLU A 76 2.90 -9.89 -2.92
N VAL A 77 3.89 -9.39 -2.18
CA VAL A 77 5.21 -10.04 -2.03
C VAL A 77 5.10 -11.22 -1.09
N GLY A 78 5.35 -12.43 -1.61
CA GLY A 78 5.38 -13.66 -0.82
C GLY A 78 6.65 -13.77 0.02
N LEU A 79 6.50 -14.15 1.29
CA LEU A 79 7.56 -14.31 2.27
C LEU A 79 7.44 -15.68 2.93
N MET A 80 8.56 -16.29 3.28
CA MET A 80 8.61 -17.56 4.01
C MET A 80 9.25 -17.39 5.38
N ILE A 81 8.55 -17.78 6.45
CA ILE A 81 9.09 -17.89 7.81
C ILE A 81 9.06 -19.36 8.23
N GLY A 82 10.20 -20.04 8.18
CA GLY A 82 10.20 -21.47 8.35
C GLY A 82 9.24 -22.12 7.35
N ASN A 83 8.23 -22.82 7.84
CA ASN A 83 7.19 -23.46 7.02
C ASN A 83 5.94 -22.58 6.79
N LYS A 84 5.90 -21.34 7.31
CA LYS A 84 4.76 -20.42 7.14
C LYS A 84 4.99 -19.52 5.94
N LYS A 85 3.99 -19.51 5.05
CA LYS A 85 3.92 -18.56 3.94
C LYS A 85 3.18 -17.32 4.39
N LEU A 86 3.82 -16.19 4.34
CA LEU A 86 3.26 -14.86 4.59
C LEU A 86 3.25 -14.06 3.29
N ARG A 87 2.52 -12.95 3.28
CA ARG A 87 2.45 -12.07 2.12
C ARG A 87 2.34 -10.63 2.59
N ALA A 88 3.32 -9.83 2.22
CA ALA A 88 3.27 -8.38 2.41
C ALA A 88 2.48 -7.74 1.27
N ASP A 89 1.64 -6.77 1.58
CA ASP A 89 0.80 -6.09 0.60
C ASP A 89 1.60 -5.29 -0.41
N SER A 90 2.54 -4.46 0.05
CA SER A 90 3.52 -3.78 -0.81
C SER A 90 4.88 -3.72 -0.12
N VAL A 91 5.94 -3.80 -0.93
CA VAL A 91 7.32 -3.63 -0.49
C VAL A 91 8.01 -2.63 -1.40
N LEU A 92 8.73 -1.66 -0.81
CA LEU A 92 9.67 -0.80 -1.50
C LEU A 92 11.08 -1.37 -1.33
N TYR A 93 11.82 -1.37 -2.42
CA TYR A 93 13.23 -1.78 -2.48
C TYR A 93 14.11 -0.56 -2.79
N ASP A 94 15.37 -0.65 -2.41
CA ASP A 94 16.40 0.27 -2.91
C ASP A 94 16.96 -0.18 -4.27
N ARG A 95 17.95 0.55 -4.77
CA ARG A 95 18.60 0.23 -6.07
C ARG A 95 19.42 -1.05 -6.05
N LEU A 96 19.75 -1.57 -4.86
CA LEU A 96 20.43 -2.85 -4.66
C LEU A 96 19.44 -4.00 -4.42
N LEU A 97 18.12 -3.72 -4.61
CA LEU A 97 17.00 -4.64 -4.38
C LEU A 97 16.91 -5.12 -2.92
N GLN A 98 17.41 -4.31 -1.97
CA GLN A 98 17.18 -4.55 -0.56
C GLN A 98 15.83 -3.94 -0.14
N PRO A 99 15.00 -4.65 0.62
CA PRO A 99 13.72 -4.10 1.09
C PRO A 99 13.98 -2.96 2.10
N ARG A 100 13.29 -1.82 1.90
CA ARG A 100 13.44 -0.62 2.73
C ARG A 100 12.16 -0.26 3.47
N MET A 101 11.02 -0.64 2.92
CA MET A 101 9.72 -0.33 3.52
C MET A 101 8.72 -1.44 3.22
N ILE A 102 7.92 -1.80 4.23
CA ILE A 102 6.72 -2.62 4.09
C ILE A 102 5.50 -1.72 4.25
N ILE A 103 4.49 -1.94 3.43
CA ILE A 103 3.22 -1.24 3.51
C ILE A 103 2.10 -2.27 3.60
N GLU A 104 1.25 -2.14 4.60
CA GLU A 104 0.05 -2.96 4.81
C GLU A 104 -1.20 -2.10 4.61
N TYR A 105 -2.19 -2.61 3.90
CA TYR A 105 -3.45 -1.92 3.65
C TYR A 105 -4.59 -2.60 4.38
N LYS A 106 -5.56 -1.81 4.80
CA LYS A 106 -6.83 -2.26 5.34
C LYS A 106 -7.98 -1.56 4.63
N ALA A 107 -9.15 -2.18 4.63
CA ALA A 107 -10.36 -1.54 4.15
C ALA A 107 -10.63 -0.26 4.95
N PRO A 108 -11.26 0.79 4.35
CA PRO A 108 -11.53 2.06 5.03
C PRO A 108 -12.39 1.93 6.29
N THR A 109 -13.16 0.85 6.41
CA THR A 109 -14.01 0.54 7.56
C THR A 109 -13.27 -0.15 8.71
N ILE A 110 -12.00 -0.53 8.51
CA ILE A 110 -11.19 -1.21 9.51
C ILE A 110 -10.35 -0.18 10.25
N GLU A 111 -10.50 -0.14 11.57
CA GLU A 111 -9.67 0.68 12.44
C GLU A 111 -8.25 0.11 12.52
N ILE A 112 -7.24 0.98 12.44
CA ILE A 112 -5.84 0.61 12.63
C ILE A 112 -5.54 0.60 14.12
N THR A 113 -5.54 -0.58 14.70
CA THR A 113 -5.26 -0.82 16.12
C THR A 113 -3.82 -1.33 16.31
N GLN A 114 -3.36 -1.38 17.57
CA GLN A 114 -2.07 -1.99 17.91
C GLN A 114 -1.95 -3.43 17.39
N LYS A 115 -3.01 -4.23 17.46
CA LYS A 115 -3.02 -5.61 16.93
C LYS A 115 -2.74 -5.67 15.44
N VAL A 116 -3.28 -4.72 14.66
CA VAL A 116 -3.03 -4.62 13.22
C VAL A 116 -1.58 -4.22 12.97
N PHE A 117 -1.03 -3.33 13.82
CA PHE A 117 0.38 -2.95 13.75
C PHE A 117 1.32 -4.13 14.08
N ASP A 118 0.99 -4.95 15.08
CA ASP A 118 1.78 -6.13 15.44
C ASP A 118 1.88 -7.14 14.29
N GLN A 119 0.86 -7.19 13.42
CA GLN A 119 0.88 -8.05 12.24
C GLN A 119 1.97 -7.62 11.24
N ILE A 120 2.11 -6.32 10.95
CA ILE A 120 3.15 -5.85 10.03
C ILE A 120 4.54 -5.96 10.67
N ALA A 121 4.63 -5.75 11.99
CA ALA A 121 5.89 -5.92 12.72
C ALA A 121 6.43 -7.36 12.62
N ALA A 122 5.54 -8.36 12.56
CA ALA A 122 5.96 -9.75 12.35
C ALA A 122 6.62 -9.97 10.97
N TYR A 123 6.19 -9.29 9.92
CA TYR A 123 6.86 -9.34 8.60
C TYR A 123 8.26 -8.74 8.67
N ASN A 124 8.45 -7.72 9.51
CA ASN A 124 9.73 -7.04 9.64
C ASN A 124 10.82 -7.91 10.28
N LEU A 125 10.48 -8.94 11.02
CA LEU A 125 11.45 -9.93 11.52
C LEU A 125 12.19 -10.62 10.37
N LEU A 126 11.59 -10.67 9.18
CA LEU A 126 12.18 -11.29 7.99
C LEU A 126 12.83 -10.30 7.05
N LEU A 127 12.13 -9.24 6.75
CA LEU A 127 12.57 -8.28 5.74
C LEU A 127 13.55 -7.25 6.28
N HIS A 128 13.55 -7.03 7.61
CA HIS A 128 14.45 -6.12 8.30
C HIS A 128 14.51 -4.73 7.64
N VAL A 129 13.31 -4.17 7.36
CA VAL A 129 13.17 -2.88 6.68
C VAL A 129 13.33 -1.70 7.64
N ASP A 130 13.67 -0.53 7.10
CA ASP A 130 13.78 0.70 7.89
C ASP A 130 12.43 1.31 8.22
N TYR A 131 11.42 1.08 7.39
CA TYR A 131 10.11 1.73 7.53
C TYR A 131 8.97 0.72 7.48
N LEU A 132 8.02 0.89 8.41
CA LEU A 132 6.73 0.19 8.39
C LEU A 132 5.61 1.20 8.18
N VAL A 133 4.74 0.95 7.21
CA VAL A 133 3.61 1.82 6.88
C VAL A 133 2.31 1.03 6.93
N MET A 134 1.28 1.64 7.50
CA MET A 134 -0.09 1.13 7.50
C MET A 134 -1.06 2.19 7.02
N SER A 135 -2.03 1.78 6.21
CA SER A 135 -3.06 2.68 5.73
C SER A 135 -4.40 1.97 5.55
N ASN A 136 -5.47 2.62 6.02
CA ASN A 136 -6.83 2.27 5.62
C ASN A 136 -7.45 3.31 4.65
N GLY A 137 -6.60 4.20 4.11
CA GLY A 137 -7.01 5.27 3.21
C GLY A 137 -7.58 6.52 3.89
N LEU A 138 -7.96 6.43 5.17
CA LEU A 138 -8.43 7.56 5.99
C LEU A 138 -7.36 7.97 7.01
N GLN A 139 -6.62 7.00 7.52
CA GLN A 139 -5.52 7.16 8.45
C GLN A 139 -4.28 6.46 7.90
N HIS A 140 -3.13 7.09 8.09
CA HIS A 140 -1.83 6.60 7.64
C HIS A 140 -0.85 6.68 8.79
N TYR A 141 -0.17 5.58 9.06
CA TYR A 141 0.87 5.50 10.07
C TYR A 141 2.17 5.06 9.42
N CYS A 142 3.24 5.75 9.75
CA CYS A 142 4.60 5.40 9.33
C CYS A 142 5.50 5.34 10.55
N CYS A 143 6.25 4.25 10.69
CA CYS A 143 7.29 4.12 11.71
C CYS A 143 8.65 3.95 11.06
N ARG A 144 9.65 4.60 11.62
CA ARG A 144 11.06 4.32 11.38
C ARG A 144 11.57 3.35 12.45
N MET A 145 12.24 2.30 12.01
CA MET A 145 12.82 1.28 12.88
C MET A 145 14.23 1.72 13.34
N ASN A 146 14.52 1.57 14.60
CA ASN A 146 15.86 1.70 15.16
C ASN A 146 16.28 0.36 15.76
N TYR A 147 17.10 -0.36 15.03
CA TYR A 147 17.54 -1.72 15.39
C TYR A 147 18.57 -1.73 16.50
N GLU A 148 19.38 -0.69 16.65
CA GLU A 148 20.37 -0.55 17.71
C GLU A 148 19.69 -0.49 19.08
N ASN A 149 18.66 0.33 19.19
CA ASN A 149 17.91 0.55 20.43
C ASN A 149 16.67 -0.37 20.55
N ARG A 150 16.41 -1.23 19.54
CA ARG A 150 15.21 -2.10 19.45
C ARG A 150 13.90 -1.32 19.67
N ARG A 151 13.81 -0.15 19.06
CA ARG A 151 12.66 0.75 19.15
C ARG A 151 12.18 1.14 17.75
N TYR A 152 10.99 1.69 17.69
CA TYR A 152 10.48 2.36 16.50
C TYR A 152 9.95 3.74 16.88
N GLU A 153 9.95 4.65 15.93
CA GLU A 153 9.50 6.01 16.07
C GLU A 153 8.41 6.28 15.04
N PHE A 154 7.24 6.76 15.50
CA PHE A 154 6.20 7.21 14.60
C PHE A 154 6.59 8.54 13.97
N LEU A 155 6.54 8.57 12.65
CA LEU A 155 6.75 9.78 11.87
C LEU A 155 5.43 10.54 11.72
N ARG A 156 5.51 11.87 11.60
CA ARG A 156 4.32 12.72 11.41
C ARG A 156 3.68 12.52 10.05
N GLU A 157 4.48 12.17 9.04
CA GLU A 157 4.06 11.95 7.67
C GLU A 157 4.88 10.84 7.01
N ILE A 158 4.40 10.37 5.86
CA ILE A 158 5.15 9.44 5.01
C ILE A 158 6.32 10.24 4.41
N PRO A 159 7.59 9.81 4.59
CA PRO A 159 8.74 10.54 4.05
C PRO A 159 8.74 10.54 2.52
N ASP A 160 9.39 11.51 1.92
CA ASP A 160 9.65 11.49 0.49
C ASP A 160 10.72 10.43 0.15
N TYR A 161 10.73 9.93 -1.07
CA TYR A 161 11.70 8.90 -1.46
C TYR A 161 13.16 9.38 -1.32
N SER A 162 13.43 10.65 -1.57
CA SER A 162 14.75 11.26 -1.38
C SER A 162 15.24 11.18 0.07
N GLU A 163 14.34 11.27 1.05
CA GLU A 163 14.68 11.17 2.48
C GLU A 163 15.02 9.73 2.86
N ILE A 164 14.29 8.75 2.32
CA ILE A 164 14.54 7.32 2.58
C ILE A 164 15.87 6.86 1.98
N ASN A 165 16.25 7.42 0.84
CA ASN A 165 17.38 6.96 0.05
C ASN A 165 18.68 7.74 0.33
N ASN A 166 18.68 8.57 1.37
CA ASN A 166 19.86 9.34 1.77
C ASN A 166 20.77 8.45 2.65
N PRO A 167 22.00 8.09 2.19
CA PRO A 167 22.91 7.21 2.93
C PRO A 167 23.49 7.84 4.23
N ASN A 168 23.14 9.11 4.51
CA ASN A 168 23.68 9.88 5.63
C ASN A 168 22.68 10.08 6.80
N GLN A 169 21.63 9.27 6.88
CA GLN A 169 20.69 9.28 8.03
C GLN A 169 20.70 7.95 8.77
#